data_1f2519cb0df3773b27b377bbaa99afa0
#
_entry.id   1f2519cb0df3773b27b377bbaa99afa0
#
_cell.length_a   1.000
_cell.length_b   1.000
_cell.length_c   1.000
_cell.angle_alpha   90.00
_cell.angle_beta   90.00
_cell.angle_gamma   90.00
#
_symmetry.space_group_name_H-M   'P 1'
#
loop_
_entity.id
_entity.type
_entity.pdbx_description
1 polymer ?
#
loop_
_entity_poly.entity_id
_entity_poly.type
_entity_poly.pdbx_seq_one_letter_code
_entity_poly.pdbx_strand_id
1 'polypeptide(L)'
;DNFSLNQARISKNMEYFFRSTQQNIVVLNAHMVYNLDVSDLIEKHEASGKEITMVYKKVKKANEHFNHCSSVKIDENNRVIGIGQNLFFKEEENISLDAFVLSKELMLKLLVDSIQEGKYNVLSEIIARNLPSLNINAYEFKGYLQCINSTREYFDFNMNLLKSEIRDDVFGVKSGRKILTKVKDTPPTLFKETADVENSLVSNGCIIEGTVKNSILSRGAIIEKDVILEDCVILQDCHIKKGAHLKNVIVDKNNIIHENEKLSASKEYPLVIEKSMKWNTKQYQDLMDYIRNK
;
A
#
# COMPACT_ATOMS: atom_id res chain seq x y z
N ASP A 1 0.55 25.06 3.26
CA ASP A 1 0.36 25.11 1.80
C ASP A 1 0.32 23.69 1.25
N ASN A 2 -0.83 23.02 1.43
CA ASN A 2 -1.09 21.72 0.82
C ASN A 2 -1.51 21.93 -0.65
N PHE A 3 -0.56 22.28 -1.50
CA PHE A 3 -0.72 22.02 -2.92
C PHE A 3 -0.91 20.51 -3.08
N SER A 4 -2.04 20.08 -3.63
CA SER A 4 -2.24 18.67 -3.87
C SER A 4 -1.14 18.21 -4.82
N LEU A 5 -0.16 17.49 -4.27
CA LEU A 5 1.02 16.98 -4.96
C LEU A 5 0.67 16.23 -6.27
N ASN A 6 -0.55 15.72 -6.37
CA ASN A 6 -1.01 14.95 -7.52
C ASN A 6 -1.27 15.80 -8.76
N GLN A 7 -1.94 16.94 -8.65
CA GLN A 7 -2.19 17.80 -9.80
C GLN A 7 -0.89 18.47 -10.30
N ALA A 8 -0.04 18.91 -9.37
CA ALA A 8 1.28 19.44 -9.71
C ALA A 8 2.18 18.40 -10.38
N ARG A 9 2.05 17.12 -10.00
CA ARG A 9 2.76 16.01 -10.66
C ARG A 9 2.22 15.72 -12.04
N ILE A 10 0.91 15.72 -12.24
CA ILE A 10 0.29 15.51 -13.54
C ILE A 10 0.65 16.67 -14.48
N SER A 11 0.55 17.94 -14.02
CA SER A 11 0.90 19.10 -14.86
C SER A 11 2.36 19.12 -15.27
N LYS A 12 3.29 18.69 -14.41
CA LYS A 12 4.71 18.54 -14.77
C LYS A 12 4.99 17.43 -15.79
N ASN A 13 4.09 16.47 -15.92
CA ASN A 13 4.21 15.36 -16.88
C ASN A 13 3.30 15.53 -18.11
N MET A 14 2.69 16.69 -18.32
CA MET A 14 1.78 16.95 -19.45
C MET A 14 2.43 16.65 -20.81
N GLU A 15 3.72 16.93 -20.96
CA GLU A 15 4.46 16.63 -22.20
C GLU A 15 4.42 15.13 -22.54
N TYR A 16 4.49 14.25 -21.54
CA TYR A 16 4.36 12.79 -21.74
C TYR A 16 2.99 12.43 -22.32
N PHE A 17 1.91 13.02 -21.81
CA PHE A 17 0.57 12.79 -22.33
C PHE A 17 0.42 13.30 -23.77
N PHE A 18 0.98 14.46 -24.09
CA PHE A 18 0.93 14.98 -25.47
C PHE A 18 1.70 14.11 -26.46
N ARG A 19 2.83 13.55 -26.06
CA ARG A 19 3.65 12.66 -26.91
C ARG A 19 3.06 11.27 -27.08
N SER A 20 2.22 10.82 -26.16
CA SER A 20 1.59 9.50 -26.22
C SER A 20 0.60 9.42 -27.38
N THR A 21 0.62 8.31 -28.12
CA THR A 21 -0.34 7.99 -29.17
C THR A 21 -1.58 7.27 -28.65
N GLN A 22 -1.58 6.88 -27.36
CA GLN A 22 -2.67 6.14 -26.74
C GLN A 22 -3.89 7.03 -26.49
N GLN A 23 -5.07 6.47 -26.73
CA GLN A 23 -6.35 7.17 -26.54
C GLN A 23 -6.78 7.17 -25.07
N ASN A 24 -6.65 6.03 -24.38
CA ASN A 24 -7.07 5.84 -23.03
C ASN A 24 -5.91 6.00 -22.04
N ILE A 25 -6.21 6.55 -20.88
CA ILE A 25 -5.31 6.67 -19.74
C ILE A 25 -5.89 5.83 -18.60
N VAL A 26 -5.04 5.04 -17.97
CA VAL A 26 -5.35 4.33 -16.73
C VAL A 26 -4.64 5.06 -15.59
N VAL A 27 -5.42 5.56 -14.65
CA VAL A 27 -4.92 6.19 -13.42
C VAL A 27 -5.05 5.21 -12.29
N LEU A 28 -3.96 4.95 -11.58
CA LEU A 28 -3.92 4.04 -10.44
C LEU A 28 -3.38 4.80 -9.23
N ASN A 29 -3.95 4.55 -8.07
CA ASN A 29 -3.50 5.16 -6.83
C ASN A 29 -2.44 4.30 -6.14
N ALA A 30 -1.39 4.93 -5.61
CA ALA A 30 -0.24 4.23 -5.03
C ALA A 30 -0.42 3.80 -3.56
N HIS A 31 -1.48 4.26 -2.87
CA HIS A 31 -1.74 3.88 -1.47
C HIS A 31 -2.65 2.65 -1.33
N MET A 32 -3.11 2.11 -2.44
CA MET A 32 -3.92 0.90 -2.49
C MET A 32 -3.12 -0.27 -3.06
N VAL A 33 -3.21 -1.43 -2.42
CA VAL A 33 -2.58 -2.67 -2.88
C VAL A 33 -3.64 -3.60 -3.46
N TYR A 34 -3.50 -3.90 -4.74
CA TYR A 34 -4.35 -4.82 -5.50
C TYR A 34 -3.61 -5.32 -6.75
N ASN A 35 -4.04 -6.45 -7.29
CA ASN A 35 -3.55 -6.97 -8.57
C ASN A 35 -4.68 -6.91 -9.62
N LEU A 36 -4.80 -5.77 -10.28
CA LEU A 36 -5.84 -5.48 -11.26
C LEU A 36 -5.44 -5.95 -12.65
N ASP A 37 -6.36 -6.59 -13.36
CA ASP A 37 -6.23 -6.85 -14.79
C ASP A 37 -6.53 -5.57 -15.59
N VAL A 38 -5.46 -4.88 -15.95
CA VAL A 38 -5.58 -3.60 -16.68
C VAL A 38 -6.14 -3.83 -18.09
N SER A 39 -5.84 -4.96 -18.72
CA SER A 39 -6.34 -5.28 -20.07
C SER A 39 -7.85 -5.51 -20.06
N ASP A 40 -8.36 -6.33 -19.12
CA ASP A 40 -9.80 -6.55 -18.96
C ASP A 40 -10.52 -5.25 -18.57
N LEU A 41 -9.90 -4.42 -17.72
CA LEU A 41 -10.46 -3.12 -17.34
C LEU A 41 -10.64 -2.20 -18.56
N ILE A 42 -9.64 -2.12 -19.44
CA ILE A 42 -9.70 -1.29 -20.67
C ILE A 42 -10.77 -1.85 -21.62
N GLU A 43 -10.80 -3.17 -21.85
CA GLU A 43 -11.80 -3.81 -22.68
C GLU A 43 -13.23 -3.52 -22.19
N LYS A 44 -13.47 -3.64 -20.88
CA LYS A 44 -14.77 -3.31 -20.27
C LYS A 44 -15.12 -1.83 -20.35
N HIS A 45 -14.12 -0.95 -20.26
CA HIS A 45 -14.32 0.48 -20.45
C HIS A 45 -14.80 0.77 -21.89
N GLU A 46 -14.10 0.27 -22.90
CA GLU A 46 -14.43 0.46 -24.30
C GLU A 46 -15.81 -0.12 -24.65
N ALA A 47 -16.09 -1.34 -24.18
CA ALA A 47 -17.39 -1.98 -24.37
C ALA A 47 -18.55 -1.22 -23.68
N SER A 48 -18.29 -0.50 -22.61
CA SER A 48 -19.33 0.27 -21.90
C SER A 48 -19.79 1.51 -22.66
N GLY A 49 -18.97 2.06 -23.56
CA GLY A 49 -19.21 3.33 -24.24
C GLY A 49 -19.36 4.53 -23.29
N LYS A 50 -18.94 4.42 -22.03
CA LYS A 50 -19.01 5.48 -21.04
C LYS A 50 -17.73 6.32 -21.06
N GLU A 51 -17.81 7.54 -20.54
CA GLU A 51 -16.69 8.49 -20.53
C GLU A 51 -15.58 8.10 -19.57
N ILE A 52 -15.96 7.51 -18.43
CA ILE A 52 -15.04 7.06 -17.37
C ILE A 52 -15.46 5.66 -16.92
N THR A 53 -14.51 4.81 -16.60
CA THR A 53 -14.74 3.60 -15.79
C THR A 53 -14.01 3.75 -14.47
N MET A 54 -14.75 3.63 -13.36
CA MET A 54 -14.24 3.68 -11.99
C MET A 54 -14.21 2.27 -11.41
N VAL A 55 -13.08 1.88 -10.82
CA VAL A 55 -12.91 0.59 -10.17
C VAL A 55 -13.35 0.69 -8.71
N TYR A 56 -14.18 -0.27 -8.28
CA TYR A 56 -14.63 -0.38 -6.88
C TYR A 56 -14.57 -1.83 -6.40
N LYS A 57 -14.61 -1.99 -5.09
CA LYS A 57 -14.77 -3.30 -4.43
C LYS A 57 -15.83 -3.21 -3.35
N LYS A 58 -16.70 -4.24 -3.28
CA LYS A 58 -17.59 -4.45 -2.13
C LYS A 58 -16.78 -4.99 -0.96
N VAL A 59 -16.82 -4.29 0.15
CA VAL A 59 -16.12 -4.69 1.38
C VAL A 59 -17.09 -4.69 2.56
N LYS A 60 -16.85 -5.63 3.48
CA LYS A 60 -17.52 -5.65 4.78
C LYS A 60 -16.69 -4.87 5.79
N LYS A 61 -17.36 -4.26 6.78
CA LYS A 61 -16.70 -3.52 7.87
C LYS A 61 -15.70 -2.48 7.38
N ALA A 62 -16.11 -1.68 6.39
CA ALA A 62 -15.24 -0.68 5.77
C ALA A 62 -14.66 0.33 6.77
N ASN A 63 -15.38 0.64 7.84
CA ASN A 63 -14.96 1.51 8.92
C ASN A 63 -13.77 0.99 9.75
N GLU A 64 -13.46 -0.30 9.70
CA GLU A 64 -12.32 -0.88 10.43
C GLU A 64 -11.01 -0.79 9.62
N HIS A 65 -11.09 -0.84 8.26
CA HIS A 65 -9.91 -1.07 7.41
C HIS A 65 -9.77 -0.07 6.24
N PHE A 66 -10.76 0.78 5.98
CA PHE A 66 -10.77 1.68 4.83
C PHE A 66 -11.06 3.14 5.21
N ASN A 67 -10.57 3.56 6.37
CA ASN A 67 -10.66 4.94 6.80
C ASN A 67 -9.99 5.86 5.75
N HIS A 68 -10.61 7.00 5.50
CA HIS A 68 -10.19 7.98 4.48
C HIS A 68 -10.29 7.52 3.02
N CYS A 69 -10.91 6.35 2.76
CA CYS A 69 -11.22 5.92 1.41
C CYS A 69 -12.57 6.49 0.95
N SER A 70 -12.74 6.63 -0.36
CA SER A 70 -14.00 7.05 -0.95
C SER A 70 -14.96 5.87 -1.09
N SER A 71 -16.25 6.07 -0.74
CA SER A 71 -17.34 5.15 -1.05
C SER A 71 -18.05 5.56 -2.33
N VAL A 72 -18.64 4.58 -3.02
CA VAL A 72 -19.29 4.76 -4.32
C VAL A 72 -20.74 4.26 -4.28
N LYS A 73 -21.68 5.11 -4.72
CA LYS A 73 -23.06 4.69 -4.97
C LYS A 73 -23.24 4.33 -6.44
N ILE A 74 -23.86 3.20 -6.71
CA ILE A 74 -24.03 2.64 -8.04
C ILE A 74 -25.52 2.36 -8.24
N ASP A 75 -26.06 2.71 -9.41
CA ASP A 75 -27.44 2.44 -9.78
C ASP A 75 -27.60 1.05 -10.41
N GLU A 76 -28.86 0.69 -10.77
CA GLU A 76 -29.22 -0.58 -11.39
C GLU A 76 -28.59 -0.77 -12.80
N ASN A 77 -28.20 0.32 -13.46
CA ASN A 77 -27.56 0.32 -14.77
C ASN A 77 -26.02 0.30 -14.68
N ASN A 78 -25.46 -0.04 -13.50
CA ASN A 78 -24.03 -0.06 -13.22
C ASN A 78 -23.34 1.31 -13.46
N ARG A 79 -24.06 2.40 -13.22
CA ARG A 79 -23.56 3.77 -13.30
C ARG A 79 -23.23 4.28 -11.90
N VAL A 80 -22.11 4.96 -11.78
CA VAL A 80 -21.75 5.69 -10.55
C VAL A 80 -22.62 6.95 -10.43
N ILE A 81 -23.40 7.03 -9.37
CA ILE A 81 -24.32 8.14 -9.06
C ILE A 81 -23.96 8.92 -7.83
N GLY A 82 -22.93 8.51 -7.09
CA GLY A 82 -22.45 9.21 -5.90
C GLY A 82 -21.04 8.77 -5.52
N ILE A 83 -20.22 9.71 -5.09
CA ILE A 83 -18.89 9.50 -4.55
C ILE A 83 -18.77 10.34 -3.27
N GLY A 84 -18.34 9.73 -2.18
CA GLY A 84 -18.16 10.43 -0.92
C GLY A 84 -17.08 9.80 -0.05
N GLN A 85 -16.48 10.58 0.84
CA GLN A 85 -15.48 10.08 1.78
C GLN A 85 -16.11 9.74 3.13
N ASN A 86 -15.65 8.66 3.75
CA ASN A 86 -16.04 8.22 5.10
C ASN A 86 -17.58 8.10 5.32
N LEU A 87 -18.31 7.73 4.27
CA LEU A 87 -19.77 7.56 4.33
C LEU A 87 -20.14 6.10 4.63
N PHE A 88 -19.50 5.48 5.62
CA PHE A 88 -19.69 4.07 5.98
C PHE A 88 -20.91 3.90 6.88
N PHE A 89 -22.10 3.93 6.27
CA PHE A 89 -23.38 3.79 6.99
C PHE A 89 -23.92 2.34 6.97
N LYS A 90 -23.27 1.46 6.21
CA LYS A 90 -23.75 0.08 6.01
C LYS A 90 -22.69 -0.94 6.41
N GLU A 91 -23.13 -2.14 6.70
CA GLU A 91 -22.22 -3.27 6.96
C GLU A 91 -21.38 -3.62 5.72
N GLU A 92 -21.94 -3.44 4.53
CA GLU A 92 -21.25 -3.59 3.25
C GLU A 92 -21.21 -2.25 2.51
N GLU A 93 -20.02 -1.85 2.06
CA GLU A 93 -19.80 -0.62 1.30
C GLU A 93 -19.01 -0.89 0.01
N ASN A 94 -19.30 -0.10 -1.01
CA ASN A 94 -18.52 -0.07 -2.23
C ASN A 94 -17.37 0.93 -2.06
N ILE A 95 -16.16 0.44 -1.89
CA ILE A 95 -14.97 1.29 -1.75
C ILE A 95 -14.35 1.54 -3.13
N SER A 96 -14.11 2.80 -3.49
CA SER A 96 -13.33 3.18 -4.65
C SER A 96 -11.88 2.73 -4.48
N LEU A 97 -11.30 2.14 -5.53
CA LEU A 97 -9.86 1.87 -5.58
C LEU A 97 -9.06 3.12 -6.00
N ASP A 98 -9.74 4.25 -6.23
CA ASP A 98 -9.17 5.44 -6.88
C ASP A 98 -8.41 5.07 -8.16
N ALA A 99 -8.93 4.07 -8.86
CA ALA A 99 -8.47 3.59 -10.15
C ALA A 99 -9.51 3.92 -11.22
N PHE A 100 -9.06 4.57 -12.29
CA PHE A 100 -9.94 5.10 -13.34
C PHE A 100 -9.39 4.79 -14.72
N VAL A 101 -10.30 4.56 -15.69
CA VAL A 101 -10.00 4.62 -17.12
C VAL A 101 -10.81 5.74 -17.74
N LEU A 102 -10.17 6.59 -18.49
CA LEU A 102 -10.80 7.70 -19.23
C LEU A 102 -9.96 8.06 -20.44
N SER A 103 -10.57 8.80 -21.39
CA SER A 103 -9.81 9.27 -22.52
C SER A 103 -8.79 10.34 -22.12
N LYS A 104 -7.69 10.41 -22.85
CA LYS A 104 -6.67 11.45 -22.66
C LYS A 104 -7.27 12.87 -22.81
N GLU A 105 -8.15 13.05 -23.77
CA GLU A 105 -8.82 14.33 -24.01
C GLU A 105 -9.66 14.77 -22.80
N LEU A 106 -10.51 13.87 -22.29
CA LEU A 106 -11.33 14.15 -21.12
C LEU A 106 -10.47 14.46 -19.88
N MET A 107 -9.40 13.70 -19.66
CA MET A 107 -8.49 13.95 -18.53
C MET A 107 -7.87 15.33 -18.61
N LEU A 108 -7.37 15.74 -19.77
CA LEU A 108 -6.78 17.06 -19.99
C LEU A 108 -7.81 18.17 -19.79
N LYS A 109 -9.03 17.99 -20.31
CA LYS A 109 -10.13 18.93 -20.10
C LYS A 109 -10.43 19.12 -18.61
N LEU A 110 -10.67 18.03 -17.87
CA LEU A 110 -10.98 18.09 -16.43
C LEU A 110 -9.87 18.78 -15.62
N LEU A 111 -8.61 18.56 -15.98
CA LEU A 111 -7.47 19.21 -15.34
C LEU A 111 -7.42 20.71 -15.64
N VAL A 112 -7.59 21.10 -16.89
CA VAL A 112 -7.58 22.51 -17.31
C VAL A 112 -8.73 23.27 -16.65
N ASP A 113 -9.93 22.72 -16.68
CA ASP A 113 -11.13 23.33 -16.07
C ASP A 113 -10.92 23.53 -14.56
N SER A 114 -10.36 22.54 -13.86
CA SER A 114 -10.05 22.64 -12.43
C SER A 114 -8.99 23.70 -12.11
N ILE A 115 -7.97 23.86 -12.96
CA ILE A 115 -6.95 24.91 -12.82
C ILE A 115 -7.56 26.29 -13.01
N GLN A 116 -8.40 26.48 -14.04
CA GLN A 116 -9.08 27.75 -14.31
C GLN A 116 -10.00 28.16 -13.16
N GLU A 117 -10.63 27.21 -12.50
CA GLU A 117 -11.43 27.45 -11.30
C GLU A 117 -10.61 27.73 -10.04
N GLY A 118 -9.28 27.69 -10.09
CA GLY A 118 -8.39 27.85 -8.94
C GLY A 118 -8.46 26.70 -7.93
N LYS A 119 -8.95 25.53 -8.37
CA LYS A 119 -9.17 24.36 -7.52
C LYS A 119 -8.09 23.30 -7.82
N TYR A 120 -7.15 23.14 -6.92
CA TYR A 120 -6.01 22.24 -7.05
C TYR A 120 -6.27 20.91 -6.31
N ASN A 121 -7.17 20.08 -6.84
CA ASN A 121 -7.61 18.86 -6.18
C ASN A 121 -7.07 17.59 -6.85
N VAL A 122 -7.16 16.46 -6.14
CA VAL A 122 -6.91 15.14 -6.72
C VAL A 122 -7.97 14.79 -7.77
N LEU A 123 -7.61 13.96 -8.75
CA LEU A 123 -8.51 13.59 -9.86
C LEU A 123 -9.84 13.01 -9.37
N SER A 124 -9.85 12.21 -8.31
CA SER A 124 -11.06 11.65 -7.70
C SER A 124 -12.05 12.74 -7.23
N GLU A 125 -11.55 13.83 -6.65
CA GLU A 125 -12.39 14.97 -6.25
C GLU A 125 -12.89 15.76 -7.46
N ILE A 126 -12.08 15.93 -8.51
CA ILE A 126 -12.49 16.56 -9.74
C ILE A 126 -13.62 15.76 -10.41
N ILE A 127 -13.50 14.44 -10.47
CA ILE A 127 -14.53 13.54 -10.98
C ILE A 127 -15.79 13.63 -10.12
N ALA A 128 -15.66 13.60 -8.78
CA ALA A 128 -16.80 13.68 -7.87
C ALA A 128 -17.63 14.98 -8.04
N ARG A 129 -16.96 16.10 -8.26
CA ARG A 129 -17.65 17.39 -8.51
C ARG A 129 -18.38 17.43 -9.86
N ASN A 130 -17.78 16.82 -10.88
CA ASN A 130 -18.35 16.79 -12.23
C ASN A 130 -19.30 15.61 -12.45
N LEU A 131 -19.58 14.81 -11.41
CA LEU A 131 -20.42 13.62 -11.48
C LEU A 131 -21.77 13.83 -12.17
N PRO A 132 -22.49 14.94 -11.98
CA PRO A 132 -23.78 15.16 -12.68
C PRO A 132 -23.66 15.24 -14.21
N SER A 133 -22.52 15.70 -14.71
CA SER A 133 -22.25 15.87 -16.15
C SER A 133 -21.48 14.70 -16.79
N LEU A 134 -20.97 13.77 -15.96
CA LEU A 134 -20.17 12.64 -16.40
C LEU A 134 -20.98 11.34 -16.41
N ASN A 135 -20.71 10.51 -17.43
CA ASN A 135 -21.28 9.18 -17.50
C ASN A 135 -20.22 8.14 -17.10
N ILE A 136 -20.30 7.67 -15.85
CA ILE A 136 -19.28 6.84 -15.23
C ILE A 136 -19.76 5.40 -15.07
N ASN A 137 -19.06 4.46 -15.69
CA ASN A 137 -19.25 3.02 -15.52
C ASN A 137 -18.60 2.54 -14.23
N ALA A 138 -19.23 1.63 -13.52
CA ALA A 138 -18.67 0.99 -12.35
C ALA A 138 -18.08 -0.40 -12.71
N TYR A 139 -16.81 -0.63 -12.37
CA TYR A 139 -16.14 -1.92 -12.55
C TYR A 139 -15.83 -2.56 -11.20
N GLU A 140 -16.41 -3.72 -10.92
CA GLU A 140 -16.22 -4.44 -9.65
C GLU A 140 -14.92 -5.25 -9.64
N PHE A 141 -13.98 -4.89 -8.78
CA PHE A 141 -12.79 -5.67 -8.50
C PHE A 141 -13.06 -6.72 -7.42
N LYS A 142 -12.70 -7.98 -7.68
CA LYS A 142 -13.00 -9.12 -6.76
C LYS A 142 -11.79 -9.66 -6.02
N GLY A 143 -10.55 -9.26 -6.42
CA GLY A 143 -9.31 -9.71 -5.78
C GLY A 143 -9.07 -9.08 -4.41
N TYR A 144 -7.93 -9.39 -3.80
CA TYR A 144 -7.50 -8.79 -2.53
C TYR A 144 -7.30 -7.28 -2.68
N LEU A 145 -7.79 -6.53 -1.70
CA LEU A 145 -7.62 -5.08 -1.60
C LEU A 145 -7.18 -4.71 -0.20
N GLN A 146 -6.13 -3.91 -0.10
CA GLN A 146 -5.68 -3.27 1.13
C GLN A 146 -5.41 -1.79 0.87
N CYS A 147 -5.93 -0.94 1.75
CA CYS A 147 -5.56 0.48 1.80
C CYS A 147 -4.39 0.65 2.75
N ILE A 148 -3.43 1.53 2.41
CA ILE A 148 -2.28 1.85 3.27
C ILE A 148 -2.25 3.36 3.49
N ASN A 149 -2.98 3.82 4.51
CA ASN A 149 -3.04 5.21 4.94
C ASN A 149 -2.37 5.46 6.29
N SER A 150 -1.88 4.42 6.93
CA SER A 150 -1.22 4.49 8.25
C SER A 150 -0.11 3.46 8.38
N THR A 151 0.76 3.67 9.36
CA THR A 151 1.80 2.70 9.76
C THR A 151 1.20 1.36 10.17
N ARG A 152 0.05 1.38 10.87
CA ARG A 152 -0.67 0.17 11.25
C ARG A 152 -1.13 -0.61 10.02
N GLU A 153 -1.77 0.02 9.07
CA GLU A 153 -2.25 -0.65 7.84
C GLU A 153 -1.08 -1.20 7.01
N TYR A 154 0.04 -0.49 6.96
CA TYR A 154 1.27 -1.01 6.35
C TYR A 154 1.77 -2.27 7.07
N PHE A 155 1.79 -2.26 8.40
CA PHE A 155 2.18 -3.41 9.21
C PHE A 155 1.23 -4.59 9.00
N ASP A 156 -0.08 -4.36 9.11
CA ASP A 156 -1.12 -5.37 8.93
C ASP A 156 -1.08 -5.99 7.53
N PHE A 157 -0.85 -5.19 6.49
CA PHE A 157 -0.66 -5.69 5.13
C PHE A 157 0.55 -6.65 5.05
N ASN A 158 1.69 -6.25 5.60
CA ASN A 158 2.86 -7.11 5.61
C ASN A 158 2.60 -8.43 6.36
N MET A 159 1.98 -8.38 7.53
CA MET A 159 1.61 -9.60 8.27
C MET A 159 0.60 -10.47 7.49
N ASN A 160 -0.32 -9.86 6.76
CA ASN A 160 -1.26 -10.59 5.91
C ASN A 160 -0.56 -11.33 4.75
N LEU A 161 0.59 -10.86 4.26
CA LEU A 161 1.38 -11.59 3.25
C LEU A 161 1.95 -12.93 3.74
N LEU A 162 1.97 -13.19 5.05
CA LEU A 162 2.32 -14.49 5.61
C LEU A 162 1.27 -15.57 5.26
N LYS A 163 0.03 -15.17 4.99
CA LYS A 163 -1.05 -16.05 4.52
C LYS A 163 -0.86 -16.34 3.03
N SER A 164 -0.74 -17.61 2.66
CA SER A 164 -0.47 -18.01 1.28
C SER A 164 -1.53 -17.55 0.29
N GLU A 165 -2.82 -17.64 0.67
CA GLU A 165 -3.93 -17.24 -0.19
C GLU A 165 -3.89 -15.74 -0.54
N ILE A 166 -3.53 -14.87 0.41
CA ILE A 166 -3.39 -13.41 0.18
C ILE A 166 -2.17 -13.14 -0.70
N ARG A 167 -1.05 -13.75 -0.38
CA ARG A 167 0.20 -13.61 -1.13
C ARG A 167 0.03 -14.07 -2.57
N ASP A 168 -0.63 -15.20 -2.80
CA ASP A 168 -0.86 -15.75 -4.14
C ASP A 168 -1.76 -14.83 -4.98
N ASP A 169 -2.75 -14.19 -4.37
CA ASP A 169 -3.63 -13.24 -5.05
C ASP A 169 -2.88 -11.93 -5.36
N VAL A 170 -2.22 -11.35 -4.36
CA VAL A 170 -1.47 -10.08 -4.52
C VAL A 170 -0.38 -10.20 -5.58
N PHE A 171 0.42 -11.28 -5.56
CA PHE A 171 1.51 -11.47 -6.52
C PHE A 171 1.10 -12.16 -7.81
N GLY A 172 -0.16 -12.49 -7.97
CA GLY A 172 -0.71 -13.04 -9.21
C GLY A 172 -0.24 -14.45 -9.55
N VAL A 173 0.08 -15.26 -8.54
CA VAL A 173 0.58 -16.63 -8.75
C VAL A 173 -0.46 -17.48 -9.47
N LYS A 174 -1.72 -17.44 -9.05
CA LYS A 174 -2.83 -18.20 -9.64
C LYS A 174 -3.37 -17.58 -10.93
N SER A 175 -3.39 -16.25 -11.01
CA SER A 175 -3.94 -15.52 -12.17
C SER A 175 -2.97 -15.42 -13.34
N GLY A 176 -1.69 -15.72 -13.13
CA GLY A 176 -0.62 -15.51 -14.12
C GLY A 176 -0.20 -14.05 -14.29
N ARG A 177 -0.88 -13.10 -13.64
CA ARG A 177 -0.57 -11.66 -13.66
C ARG A 177 0.51 -11.33 -12.63
N LYS A 178 1.72 -11.75 -12.89
CA LYS A 178 2.85 -11.54 -11.97
C LYS A 178 3.20 -10.06 -11.85
N ILE A 179 3.34 -9.59 -10.62
CA ILE A 179 3.91 -8.27 -10.35
C ILE A 179 5.41 -8.33 -10.58
N LEU A 180 5.89 -7.51 -11.51
CA LEU A 180 7.31 -7.39 -11.82
C LEU A 180 7.99 -6.47 -10.80
N THR A 181 9.01 -6.97 -10.13
CA THR A 181 9.81 -6.20 -9.18
C THR A 181 11.25 -6.11 -9.66
N LYS A 182 12.02 -5.16 -9.08
CA LYS A 182 13.43 -5.02 -9.41
C LYS A 182 14.19 -6.31 -9.05
N VAL A 183 14.75 -6.97 -10.07
CA VAL A 183 15.62 -8.12 -9.89
C VAL A 183 16.98 -7.64 -9.38
N LYS A 184 17.53 -8.34 -8.39
CA LYS A 184 18.90 -8.18 -7.90
C LYS A 184 19.53 -9.55 -7.81
N ASP A 185 20.74 -9.68 -8.33
CA ASP A 185 21.58 -10.86 -8.12
C ASP A 185 22.13 -10.82 -6.68
N THR A 186 21.43 -11.52 -5.79
CA THR A 186 21.86 -11.76 -4.42
C THR A 186 21.95 -13.24 -4.18
N PRO A 187 22.91 -13.74 -3.36
CA PRO A 187 23.01 -15.16 -3.05
C PRO A 187 21.74 -15.65 -2.34
N PRO A 188 21.49 -16.96 -2.32
CA PRO A 188 20.47 -17.53 -1.45
C PRO A 188 20.70 -17.14 0.00
N THR A 189 19.62 -17.17 0.80
CA THR A 189 19.73 -16.93 2.25
C THR A 189 20.52 -18.05 2.93
N LEU A 190 21.42 -17.66 3.83
CA LEU A 190 22.21 -18.56 4.67
C LEU A 190 21.54 -18.69 6.05
N PHE A 191 21.10 -19.88 6.38
CA PHE A 191 20.65 -20.24 7.73
C PHE A 191 21.82 -20.92 8.45
N LYS A 192 22.27 -20.33 9.57
CA LYS A 192 23.31 -20.90 10.41
C LYS A 192 22.73 -21.94 11.39
N GLU A 193 23.59 -22.65 12.10
CA GLU A 193 23.22 -23.80 12.93
C GLU A 193 22.17 -23.49 14.01
N THR A 194 22.16 -22.26 14.56
CA THR A 194 21.22 -21.86 15.61
C THR A 194 20.00 -21.13 15.07
N ALA A 195 19.83 -21.04 13.75
CA ALA A 195 18.68 -20.37 13.14
C ALA A 195 17.38 -21.13 13.41
N ASP A 196 16.38 -20.46 13.99
CA ASP A 196 15.04 -20.97 14.20
C ASP A 196 14.04 -20.04 13.48
N VAL A 197 13.48 -20.47 12.35
CA VAL A 197 12.63 -19.64 11.49
C VAL A 197 11.26 -20.29 11.33
N GLU A 198 10.22 -19.62 11.79
CA GLU A 198 8.85 -20.10 11.77
C GLU A 198 7.91 -19.05 11.13
N ASN A 199 6.99 -19.51 10.26
CA ASN A 199 5.94 -18.70 9.62
C ASN A 199 6.43 -17.31 9.15
N SER A 200 7.55 -17.28 8.40
CA SER A 200 8.19 -16.03 8.02
C SER A 200 8.49 -15.98 6.53
N LEU A 201 8.50 -14.78 5.95
CA LEU A 201 8.94 -14.54 4.59
C LEU A 201 10.37 -14.01 4.61
N VAL A 202 11.27 -14.72 3.98
CA VAL A 202 12.69 -14.35 3.92
C VAL A 202 13.13 -14.17 2.47
N SER A 203 13.64 -12.97 2.17
CA SER A 203 14.18 -12.65 0.85
C SER A 203 15.62 -13.13 0.70
N ASN A 204 16.12 -13.20 -0.54
CA ASN A 204 17.49 -13.60 -0.85
C ASN A 204 18.56 -12.71 -0.18
N GLY A 205 19.74 -13.27 0.06
CA GLY A 205 20.89 -12.56 0.60
C GLY A 205 20.87 -12.34 2.11
N CYS A 206 19.90 -12.89 2.83
CA CYS A 206 19.88 -12.81 4.29
C CYS A 206 20.87 -13.79 4.93
N ILE A 207 21.35 -13.45 6.12
CA ILE A 207 22.14 -14.34 7.00
C ILE A 207 21.40 -14.42 8.33
N ILE A 208 20.99 -15.62 8.73
CA ILE A 208 20.15 -15.81 9.93
C ILE A 208 20.82 -16.79 10.87
N GLU A 209 21.01 -16.36 12.10
CA GLU A 209 21.55 -17.18 13.20
C GLU A 209 20.63 -17.17 14.45
N GLY A 210 19.71 -16.21 14.54
CA GLY A 210 18.74 -16.06 15.64
C GLY A 210 17.39 -16.69 15.35
N THR A 211 16.40 -16.37 16.19
CA THR A 211 15.00 -16.78 16.11
C THR A 211 14.17 -15.74 15.38
N VAL A 212 13.40 -16.17 14.38
CA VAL A 212 12.54 -15.31 13.54
C VAL A 212 11.16 -15.93 13.44
N LYS A 213 10.14 -15.29 14.04
CA LYS A 213 8.76 -15.79 14.05
C LYS A 213 7.79 -14.74 13.52
N ASN A 214 6.85 -15.20 12.69
CA ASN A 214 5.79 -14.36 12.10
C ASN A 214 6.35 -13.06 11.49
N SER A 215 7.48 -13.10 10.81
CA SER A 215 8.21 -11.90 10.42
C SER A 215 8.54 -11.87 8.93
N ILE A 216 8.79 -10.66 8.42
CA ILE A 216 9.20 -10.45 7.03
C ILE A 216 10.61 -9.87 7.03
N LEU A 217 11.55 -10.58 6.39
CA LEU A 217 12.92 -10.13 6.18
C LEU A 217 13.14 -9.79 4.71
N SER A 218 13.45 -8.55 4.44
CA SER A 218 13.86 -8.10 3.10
C SER A 218 15.33 -8.45 2.82
N ARG A 219 15.74 -8.24 1.58
CA ARG A 219 17.07 -8.65 1.07
C ARG A 219 18.22 -8.13 1.92
N GLY A 220 19.23 -8.97 2.14
CA GLY A 220 20.47 -8.60 2.80
C GLY A 220 20.35 -8.34 4.30
N ALA A 221 19.24 -8.72 4.93
CA ALA A 221 19.10 -8.62 6.37
C ALA A 221 20.05 -9.62 7.08
N ILE A 222 20.75 -9.15 8.11
CA ILE A 222 21.64 -9.95 8.93
C ILE A 222 21.04 -10.04 10.34
N ILE A 223 20.75 -11.26 10.77
CA ILE A 223 20.19 -11.58 12.08
C ILE A 223 21.22 -12.41 12.84
N GLU A 224 21.87 -11.79 13.81
CA GLU A 224 22.94 -12.44 14.57
C GLU A 224 22.40 -13.45 15.61
N LYS A 225 23.33 -14.15 16.26
CA LYS A 225 23.04 -15.14 17.28
C LYS A 225 22.25 -14.54 18.46
N ASP A 226 21.38 -15.34 19.06
CA ASP A 226 20.56 -14.98 20.22
C ASP A 226 19.60 -13.80 19.97
N VAL A 227 19.41 -13.36 18.72
CA VAL A 227 18.36 -12.40 18.33
C VAL A 227 17.00 -13.09 18.36
N ILE A 228 15.98 -12.38 18.82
CA ILE A 228 14.57 -12.82 18.77
C ILE A 228 13.75 -11.76 18.03
N LEU A 229 13.14 -12.15 16.91
CA LEU A 229 12.20 -11.35 16.15
C LEU A 229 10.81 -11.99 16.20
N GLU A 230 9.81 -11.24 16.68
CA GLU A 230 8.41 -11.65 16.69
C GLU A 230 7.53 -10.58 16.02
N ASP A 231 6.71 -10.97 15.06
CA ASP A 231 5.81 -10.05 14.36
C ASP A 231 6.56 -8.79 13.86
N CYS A 232 7.66 -8.95 13.14
CA CYS A 232 8.51 -7.84 12.68
C CYS A 232 8.57 -7.71 11.15
N VAL A 233 8.78 -6.48 10.69
CA VAL A 233 9.08 -6.17 9.28
C VAL A 233 10.47 -5.54 9.22
N ILE A 234 11.44 -6.30 8.74
CA ILE A 234 12.82 -5.86 8.61
C ILE A 234 13.10 -5.55 7.14
N LEU A 235 13.33 -4.29 6.82
CA LEU A 235 13.61 -3.86 5.46
C LEU A 235 15.06 -4.14 5.05
N GLN A 236 15.42 -3.73 3.83
CA GLN A 236 16.65 -4.13 3.16
C GLN A 236 17.90 -3.69 3.91
N ASP A 237 18.92 -4.56 3.88
CA ASP A 237 20.28 -4.26 4.36
C ASP A 237 20.32 -3.82 5.84
N CYS A 238 19.39 -4.32 6.66
CA CYS A 238 19.40 -4.12 8.10
C CYS A 238 20.28 -5.14 8.81
N HIS A 239 20.93 -4.72 9.90
CA HIS A 239 21.77 -5.57 10.73
C HIS A 239 21.26 -5.57 12.17
N ILE A 240 20.72 -6.69 12.62
CA ILE A 240 20.22 -6.88 13.97
C ILE A 240 21.28 -7.65 14.76
N LYS A 241 21.93 -6.96 15.71
CA LYS A 241 23.08 -7.50 16.42
C LYS A 241 22.67 -8.42 17.55
N LYS A 242 23.64 -9.20 17.98
CA LYS A 242 23.51 -10.28 18.96
C LYS A 242 22.65 -9.91 20.19
N GLY A 243 21.75 -10.80 20.56
CA GLY A 243 20.93 -10.70 21.77
C GLY A 243 19.81 -9.65 21.72
N ALA A 244 19.61 -8.97 20.59
CA ALA A 244 18.50 -8.03 20.42
C ALA A 244 17.14 -8.74 20.37
N HIS A 245 16.12 -8.15 21.02
CA HIS A 245 14.75 -8.68 21.01
C HIS A 245 13.80 -7.62 20.45
N LEU A 246 13.12 -7.94 19.34
CA LEU A 246 12.18 -7.05 18.67
C LEU A 246 10.80 -7.70 18.58
N LYS A 247 9.75 -6.93 18.91
CA LYS A 247 8.36 -7.38 18.81
C LYS A 247 7.44 -6.26 18.30
N ASN A 248 6.67 -6.54 17.22
CA ASN A 248 5.80 -5.56 16.53
C ASN A 248 6.59 -4.31 16.09
N VAL A 249 7.73 -4.52 15.42
CA VAL A 249 8.65 -3.46 15.00
C VAL A 249 8.83 -3.49 13.49
N ILE A 250 8.81 -2.31 12.89
CA ILE A 250 9.22 -2.07 11.51
C ILE A 250 10.60 -1.42 11.54
N VAL A 251 11.60 -2.06 10.96
CA VAL A 251 12.95 -1.50 10.82
C VAL A 251 13.16 -1.10 9.37
N ASP A 252 13.27 0.20 9.11
CA ASP A 252 13.51 0.72 7.75
C ASP A 252 14.96 0.37 7.31
N LYS A 253 15.20 0.44 6.01
CA LYS A 253 16.42 -0.05 5.35
C LYS A 253 17.70 0.61 5.86
N ASN A 254 18.79 -0.16 5.80
CA ASN A 254 20.15 0.26 6.20
C ASN A 254 20.28 0.66 7.68
N ASN A 255 19.46 0.11 8.56
CA ASN A 255 19.55 0.34 9.99
C ASN A 255 20.37 -0.75 10.70
N ILE A 256 20.97 -0.37 11.82
CA ILE A 256 21.68 -1.26 12.72
C ILE A 256 20.98 -1.19 14.08
N ILE A 257 20.46 -2.32 14.56
CA ILE A 257 19.97 -2.49 15.92
C ILE A 257 21.13 -3.03 16.75
N HIS A 258 21.40 -2.39 17.90
CA HIS A 258 22.56 -2.70 18.71
C HIS A 258 22.38 -3.96 19.55
N GLU A 259 23.50 -4.45 20.12
CA GLU A 259 23.51 -5.66 20.93
C GLU A 259 22.59 -5.52 22.16
N ASN A 260 21.86 -6.62 22.47
CA ASN A 260 20.95 -6.74 23.60
C ASN A 260 19.84 -5.66 23.67
N GLU A 261 19.58 -4.97 22.57
CA GLU A 261 18.53 -3.98 22.49
C GLU A 261 17.15 -4.64 22.56
N LYS A 262 16.22 -4.06 23.34
CA LYS A 262 14.87 -4.58 23.51
C LYS A 262 13.85 -3.55 23.04
N LEU A 263 13.19 -3.85 21.92
CA LEU A 263 12.20 -2.99 21.31
C LEU A 263 10.87 -3.74 21.18
N SER A 264 9.83 -3.24 21.83
CA SER A 264 8.52 -3.88 21.79
C SER A 264 7.42 -2.84 21.71
N ALA A 265 6.44 -3.11 20.88
CA ALA A 265 5.26 -2.28 20.70
C ALA A 265 3.98 -3.13 20.68
N SER A 266 2.80 -2.50 20.61
CA SER A 266 1.55 -3.22 20.37
C SER A 266 1.31 -3.40 18.86
N LYS A 267 0.42 -4.31 18.49
CA LYS A 267 0.02 -4.49 17.08
C LYS A 267 -0.74 -3.29 16.52
N GLU A 268 -1.47 -2.60 17.38
CA GLU A 268 -2.23 -1.39 17.02
C GLU A 268 -1.31 -0.20 16.73
N TYR A 269 -0.16 -0.17 17.40
CA TYR A 269 0.83 0.91 17.27
C TYR A 269 2.23 0.32 17.11
N PRO A 270 2.58 -0.25 15.94
CA PRO A 270 3.90 -0.80 15.69
C PRO A 270 4.97 0.29 15.76
N LEU A 271 6.10 -0.05 16.34
CA LEU A 271 7.25 0.85 16.41
C LEU A 271 7.95 0.91 15.07
N VAL A 272 8.26 2.12 14.59
CA VAL A 272 9.04 2.31 13.37
C VAL A 272 10.43 2.85 13.71
N ILE A 273 11.46 2.15 13.24
CA ILE A 273 12.86 2.63 13.25
C ILE A 273 13.13 3.18 11.85
N GLU A 274 13.13 4.50 11.72
CA GLU A 274 13.33 5.19 10.45
C GLU A 274 14.76 5.05 9.92
N LYS A 275 14.93 5.18 8.62
CA LYS A 275 16.24 5.14 7.96
C LYS A 275 17.16 6.23 8.52
N SER A 276 18.38 5.85 8.87
CA SER A 276 19.42 6.75 9.38
C SER A 276 19.09 7.42 10.73
N MET A 277 18.11 6.87 11.44
CA MET A 277 17.83 7.29 12.81
C MET A 277 19.04 6.92 13.69
N LYS A 278 19.68 7.91 14.32
CA LYS A 278 20.59 7.64 15.44
C LYS A 278 19.72 7.29 16.64
N TRP A 279 19.37 6.00 16.73
CA TRP A 279 18.50 5.50 17.78
C TRP A 279 19.17 5.62 19.14
N ASN A 280 18.50 6.23 20.08
CA ASN A 280 18.93 6.28 21.48
C ASN A 280 17.91 5.51 22.33
N THR A 281 18.26 4.28 22.67
CA THR A 281 17.45 3.36 23.50
C THR A 281 16.92 4.01 24.76
N LYS A 282 17.72 4.89 25.38
CA LYS A 282 17.34 5.59 26.60
C LYS A 282 16.15 6.55 26.37
N GLN A 283 16.19 7.34 25.31
CA GLN A 283 15.08 8.25 24.97
C GLN A 283 13.77 7.50 24.69
N TYR A 284 13.86 6.33 24.05
CA TYR A 284 12.69 5.49 23.82
C TYR A 284 12.15 4.90 25.12
N GLN A 285 13.00 4.38 26.00
CA GLN A 285 12.58 3.87 27.29
C GLN A 285 11.94 4.97 28.14
N ASP A 286 12.54 6.14 28.20
CA ASP A 286 11.99 7.30 28.90
C ASP A 286 10.59 7.69 28.35
N LEU A 287 10.39 7.64 27.02
CA LEU A 287 9.09 7.89 26.38
C LEU A 287 8.07 6.81 26.71
N MET A 288 8.46 5.53 26.68
CA MET A 288 7.56 4.41 26.99
C MET A 288 7.18 4.40 28.48
N ASP A 289 8.10 4.74 29.37
CA ASP A 289 7.81 4.88 30.79
C ASP A 289 6.88 6.06 31.07
N TYR A 290 7.04 7.17 30.35
CA TYR A 290 6.11 8.31 30.42
C TYR A 290 4.69 7.92 29.97
N ILE A 291 4.56 7.14 28.89
CA ILE A 291 3.25 6.69 28.35
C ILE A 291 2.59 5.69 29.32
N ARG A 292 3.36 4.80 29.96
CA ARG A 292 2.84 3.81 30.93
C ARG A 292 2.40 4.41 32.26
N ASN A 293 2.95 5.55 32.61
CA ASN A 293 2.65 6.25 33.88
C ASN A 293 1.56 7.31 33.75
N LYS A 294 0.93 7.43 32.59
CA LYS A 294 -0.29 8.20 32.35
C LYS A 294 -1.51 7.28 32.13
#